data_f5c62cb0a2f058ae3ad711f2775d2e70
#
_entry.id   f5c62cb0a2f058ae3ad711f2775d2e70
#
_cell.length_a   1.000
_cell.length_b   1.000
_cell.length_c   1.000
_cell.angle_alpha   90.00
_cell.angle_beta   90.00
_cell.angle_gamma   90.00
#
_symmetry.space_group_name_H-M   'P 1'
#
loop_
_entity.id
_entity.type
_entity.pdbx_description
1 polymer ?
#
loop_
_entity_poly.entity_id
_entity_poly.type
_entity_poly.pdbx_seq_one_letter_code
_entity_poly.pdbx_strand_id
1 'polypeptide(L)' 'MEEAIQETGTCEECGIDINLAEAWRVNEKYYCQKCFNKMEV' A
#
# COMPACT_ATOMS: atom_id res chain seq x y z
N MET A 1 -20.82 -9.96 15.73
CA MET A 1 -20.23 -10.05 14.60
C MET A 1 -19.27 -8.98 14.35
N GLU A 2 -18.12 -9.30 13.92
CA GLU A 2 -17.23 -8.33 13.74
C GLU A 2 -17.15 -7.91 12.37
N GLU A 3 -16.88 -6.70 12.07
CA GLU A 3 -16.77 -6.26 10.79
C GLU A 3 -15.41 -6.03 10.46
N ALA A 4 -14.88 -6.52 9.41
CA ALA A 4 -13.52 -6.35 9.03
C ALA A 4 -13.37 -4.97 8.47
N ILE A 5 -12.72 -4.10 9.16
CA ILE A 5 -12.52 -2.80 8.66
C ILE A 5 -11.30 -2.83 7.82
N GLN A 6 -11.45 -2.62 6.52
CA GLN A 6 -10.34 -2.65 5.64
C GLN A 6 -9.95 -1.24 5.31
N GLU A 7 -8.75 -0.86 5.63
CA GLU A 7 -8.28 0.46 5.33
C GLU A 7 -7.55 0.42 4.03
N THR A 8 -7.91 1.29 3.12
CA THR A 8 -7.25 1.33 1.84
C THR A 8 -6.57 2.66 1.66
N GLY A 9 -5.58 2.70 0.85
CA GLY A 9 -4.86 3.91 0.58
C GLY A 9 -4.52 3.97 -0.89
N THR A 10 -3.60 4.84 -1.24
CA THR A 10 -3.22 5.01 -2.64
C THR A 10 -1.72 4.87 -2.76
N CYS A 11 -1.27 4.15 -3.74
CA CYS A 11 0.15 4.01 -3.97
C CYS A 11 0.72 5.38 -4.32
N GLU A 12 1.80 5.75 -3.66
CA GLU A 12 2.36 7.06 -3.87
C GLU A 12 3.02 7.15 -5.23
N GLU A 13 3.42 6.03 -5.76
CA GLU A 13 4.11 6.03 -7.03
C GLU A 13 3.16 5.91 -8.21
N CYS A 14 2.36 4.92 -8.28
CA CYS A 14 1.49 4.72 -9.42
C CYS A 14 0.06 5.21 -9.19
N GLY A 15 -0.32 5.53 -7.99
CA GLY A 15 -1.63 6.10 -7.75
C GLY A 15 -2.80 5.15 -7.76
N ILE A 16 -2.54 3.87 -7.66
CA ILE A 16 -3.66 2.93 -7.63
C ILE A 16 -4.10 2.70 -6.20
N ASP A 17 -5.30 2.22 -6.04
CA ASP A 17 -5.81 1.93 -4.71
C ASP A 17 -5.16 0.67 -4.19
N ILE A 18 -4.72 0.68 -2.97
CA ILE A 18 -4.09 -0.48 -2.39
C ILE A 18 -4.66 -0.71 -1.00
N ASN A 19 -4.55 -1.93 -0.54
CA ASN A 19 -5.03 -2.29 0.78
C ASN A 19 -3.88 -2.03 1.76
N LEU A 20 -4.09 -1.14 2.72
CA LEU A 20 -3.02 -0.78 3.64
C LEU A 20 -2.51 -1.95 4.45
N ALA A 21 -3.33 -2.96 4.61
CA ALA A 21 -2.90 -4.14 5.35
C ALA A 21 -1.83 -4.88 4.58
N GLU A 22 -1.82 -4.74 3.25
CA GLU A 22 -0.83 -5.42 2.45
C GLU A 22 0.13 -4.46 1.82
N ALA A 23 -0.07 -3.17 1.99
CA ALA A 23 0.79 -2.20 1.34
C ALA A 23 2.11 -2.11 2.07
N TRP A 24 3.11 -1.58 1.38
CA TRP A 24 4.42 -1.39 1.98
C TRP A 24 4.57 0.06 2.37
N ARG A 25 4.93 0.30 3.62
CA ARG A 25 5.07 1.64 4.08
C ARG A 25 6.53 2.04 4.14
N VAL A 26 6.88 3.10 3.43
CA VAL A 26 8.24 3.57 3.39
C VAL A 26 8.23 5.08 3.56
N ASN A 27 8.90 5.59 4.56
CA ASN A 27 8.97 7.02 4.82
C ASN A 27 7.59 7.64 4.91
N GLU A 28 6.71 6.94 5.64
CA GLU A 28 5.35 7.44 5.84
C GLU A 28 4.53 7.48 4.58
N LYS A 29 4.95 6.74 3.56
CA LYS A 29 4.18 6.66 2.35
C LYS A 29 3.90 5.20 2.06
N TYR A 30 2.84 4.94 1.32
CA TYR A 30 2.47 3.58 1.02
C TYR A 30 2.71 3.29 -0.45
N TYR A 31 3.19 2.10 -0.73
CA TYR A 31 3.48 1.70 -2.09
C TYR A 31 2.91 0.32 -2.36
N CYS A 32 2.54 0.06 -3.59
CA CYS A 32 2.02 -1.25 -3.93
C CYS A 32 3.21 -2.20 -4.10
N GLN A 33 2.88 -3.47 -4.19
CA GLN A 33 3.92 -4.48 -4.30
C GLN A 33 4.83 -4.22 -5.48
N LYS A 34 4.26 -3.84 -6.60
CA LYS A 34 5.06 -3.64 -7.78
C LYS A 34 6.01 -2.46 -7.62
N CYS A 35 5.53 -1.37 -7.07
CA CYS A 35 6.37 -0.23 -6.88
C CYS A 35 7.44 -0.50 -5.83
N PHE A 36 7.07 -1.23 -4.79
CA PHE A 36 8.02 -1.55 -3.75
C PHE A 36 9.12 -2.43 -4.30
N ASN A 37 8.77 -3.36 -5.19
CA ASN A 37 9.75 -4.22 -5.79
C ASN A 37 10.72 -3.42 -6.64
N LYS A 38 10.25 -2.38 -7.26
CA LYS A 38 11.14 -1.58 -8.06
C LYS A 38 12.09 -0.80 -7.20
N MET A 39 11.64 -0.37 -6.03
CA MET A 39 12.52 0.36 -5.16
C MET A 39 13.60 -0.49 -4.56
N GLU A 40 13.32 -1.78 -4.45
CA GLU A 40 14.25 -2.63 -3.83
C GLU A 40 15.27 -3.05 -4.81
N VAL A 41 16.10 -2.35 -5.28
CA VAL A 41 17.06 -2.75 -6.28
C VAL A 41 18.39 -3.08 -5.73
#